data_882155c2adaf75feb0613302bf2e59d2
#
_entry.id   882155c2adaf75feb0613302bf2e59d2
#
_cell.length_a   1.000
_cell.length_b   1.000
_cell.length_c   1.000
_cell.angle_alpha   90.00
_cell.angle_beta   90.00
_cell.angle_gamma   90.00
#
_symmetry.space_group_name_H-M   'P 1'
#
loop_
_entity.id
_entity.type
_entity.pdbx_description
1 polymer ?
#
loop_
_entity_poly.entity_id
_entity_poly.type
_entity_poly.pdbx_seq_one_letter_code
_entity_poly.pdbx_strand_id
1 'polypeptide(L)'
;RLHDARQNVTHDYSRKRGVEHTEILLPADAPGWVREASRETLWNTVEAHEKRKDAQLARELRFAIPREVPQGERLGLVRDYLIKSFVSRGMVADVAWHNTVASDGQEQPHAHVLLTMRPLTETGFGPKSRHDWVPDPAGRTYADGRPMMVVSNEDSWNCPVYFERCREDWETIANAALERAGSAARIDRRSLLERGLSRLPEPALRMAWHMKELYGVMKERFGHFQMARHYRAVEQAAKDAFRAAGNTPPPQVAERFYAWFERQIARLDPTPRAPPERDQRHSPNPTPDMER
;
A
#
# COMPACT_ATOMS: atom_id res chain seq x y z
N ARG A 1 4.65 23.62 5.47
CA ARG A 1 5.37 23.97 4.22
C ARG A 1 6.68 23.21 4.19
N LEU A 2 7.02 22.63 3.05
CA LEU A 2 8.27 21.90 2.83
C LEU A 2 8.87 22.35 1.51
N HIS A 3 10.13 22.70 1.50
CA HIS A 3 10.85 23.13 0.31
C HIS A 3 11.57 21.93 -0.31
N ASP A 4 11.29 21.68 -1.58
CA ASP A 4 12.00 20.72 -2.42
C ASP A 4 13.19 21.45 -3.05
N ALA A 5 14.39 21.19 -2.55
CA ALA A 5 15.62 21.86 -2.98
C ALA A 5 16.02 21.51 -4.42
N ARG A 6 15.69 20.29 -4.91
CA ARG A 6 16.01 19.85 -6.26
C ARG A 6 15.19 20.54 -7.33
N GLN A 7 13.88 20.72 -7.05
CA GLN A 7 12.94 21.35 -7.96
C GLN A 7 12.81 22.86 -7.72
N ASN A 8 13.37 23.35 -6.62
CA ASN A 8 13.21 24.73 -6.13
C ASN A 8 11.73 25.13 -5.98
N VAL A 9 10.92 24.23 -5.43
CA VAL A 9 9.48 24.41 -5.23
C VAL A 9 9.13 24.24 -3.76
N THR A 10 8.28 25.11 -3.24
CA THR A 10 7.75 24.98 -1.87
C THR A 10 6.32 24.42 -1.92
N HIS A 11 6.13 23.28 -1.32
CA HIS A 11 4.83 22.64 -1.14
C HIS A 11 4.17 23.11 0.15
N ASP A 12 2.94 23.63 0.06
CA ASP A 12 2.17 24.07 1.22
C ASP A 12 0.98 23.16 1.48
N TYR A 13 1.09 22.36 2.52
CA TYR A 13 0.04 21.46 2.98
C TYR A 13 -0.69 21.96 4.23
N SER A 14 -0.50 23.23 4.63
CA SER A 14 -1.12 23.81 5.84
C SER A 14 -2.66 23.79 5.80
N ARG A 15 -3.25 23.74 4.61
CA ARG A 15 -4.71 23.66 4.42
C ARG A 15 -5.26 22.24 4.49
N LYS A 16 -4.43 21.21 4.52
CA LYS A 16 -4.93 19.82 4.68
C LYS A 16 -5.47 19.62 6.07
N ARG A 17 -6.73 19.16 6.11
CA ARG A 17 -7.43 18.83 7.37
C ARG A 17 -7.31 17.33 7.67
N GLY A 18 -7.58 16.97 8.94
CA GLY A 18 -7.63 15.57 9.38
C GLY A 18 -6.29 14.97 9.74
N VAL A 19 -5.17 15.71 9.67
CA VAL A 19 -3.89 15.27 10.22
C VAL A 19 -3.91 15.50 11.73
N GLU A 20 -3.86 14.43 12.50
CA GLU A 20 -3.87 14.50 13.97
C GLU A 20 -2.48 14.44 14.58
N HIS A 21 -1.55 13.73 13.94
CA HIS A 21 -0.21 13.59 14.42
C HIS A 21 0.79 13.39 13.28
N THR A 22 2.00 13.93 13.47
CA THR A 22 3.14 13.67 12.58
C THR A 22 4.41 13.53 13.38
N GLU A 23 5.22 12.53 13.05
CA GLU A 23 6.53 12.33 13.69
C GLU A 23 7.49 11.61 12.73
N ILE A 24 8.77 11.64 13.09
CA ILE A 24 9.81 10.84 12.43
C ILE A 24 10.36 9.88 13.48
N LEU A 25 10.24 8.58 13.19
CA LEU A 25 10.79 7.51 14.00
C LEU A 25 12.17 7.12 13.45
N LEU A 26 13.16 7.12 14.32
CA LEU A 26 14.56 6.84 13.99
C LEU A 26 15.01 5.53 14.64
N PRO A 27 15.91 4.77 13.99
CA PRO A 27 16.64 3.69 14.63
C PRO A 27 17.31 4.12 15.93
N ALA A 28 17.45 3.22 16.89
CA ALA A 28 18.03 3.51 18.18
C ALA A 28 19.49 4.00 18.08
N ASP A 29 20.21 3.50 17.10
CA ASP A 29 21.60 3.82 16.75
C ASP A 29 21.73 4.91 15.69
N ALA A 30 20.64 5.64 15.38
CA ALA A 30 20.66 6.69 14.37
C ALA A 30 21.76 7.73 14.65
N PRO A 31 22.57 8.14 13.66
CA PRO A 31 23.63 9.12 13.81
C PRO A 31 23.09 10.52 14.10
N GLY A 32 23.96 11.39 14.63
CA GLY A 32 23.58 12.74 15.09
C GLY A 32 22.95 13.59 13.99
N TRP A 33 23.50 13.53 12.77
CA TRP A 33 22.99 14.35 11.66
C TRP A 33 21.51 14.15 11.35
N VAL A 34 20.98 12.91 11.48
CA VAL A 34 19.55 12.64 11.21
C VAL A 34 18.67 12.92 12.42
N ARG A 35 19.22 12.82 13.64
CA ARG A 35 18.49 13.17 14.87
C ARG A 35 18.14 14.66 14.96
N GLU A 36 19.00 15.49 14.40
CA GLU A 36 18.83 16.93 14.34
C GLU A 36 18.13 17.42 13.07
N ALA A 37 17.93 16.54 12.10
CA ALA A 37 17.34 16.88 10.82
C ALA A 37 15.84 17.19 10.94
N SER A 38 15.40 18.30 10.35
CA SER A 38 13.99 18.53 10.07
C SER A 38 13.48 17.53 9.02
N ARG A 39 12.15 17.37 8.93
CA ARG A 39 11.53 16.58 7.86
C ARG A 39 11.98 17.02 6.48
N GLU A 40 12.06 18.31 6.25
CA GLU A 40 12.55 18.91 5.00
C GLU A 40 14.00 18.50 4.72
N THR A 41 14.87 18.66 5.72
CA THR A 41 16.29 18.29 5.62
C THR A 41 16.45 16.80 5.33
N LEU A 42 15.72 15.94 6.03
CA LEU A 42 15.76 14.49 5.81
C LEU A 42 15.44 14.14 4.36
N TRP A 43 14.30 14.60 3.83
CA TRP A 43 13.85 14.21 2.50
C TRP A 43 14.66 14.87 1.37
N ASN A 44 15.13 16.09 1.55
CA ASN A 44 16.09 16.72 0.62
C ASN A 44 17.43 15.96 0.59
N THR A 45 17.89 15.43 1.74
CA THR A 45 19.10 14.60 1.79
C THR A 45 18.90 13.27 1.08
N VAL A 46 17.74 12.62 1.25
CA VAL A 46 17.37 11.40 0.50
C VAL A 46 17.40 11.68 -1.01
N GLU A 47 16.79 12.77 -1.45
CA GLU A 47 16.70 13.09 -2.86
C GLU A 47 18.06 13.48 -3.46
N ALA A 48 18.86 14.25 -2.76
CA ALA A 48 20.22 14.62 -3.18
C ALA A 48 21.14 13.40 -3.34
N HIS A 49 20.93 12.35 -2.55
CA HIS A 49 21.70 11.11 -2.64
C HIS A 49 21.35 10.27 -3.88
N GLU A 50 20.16 10.44 -4.45
CA GLU A 50 19.68 9.68 -5.62
C GLU A 50 20.06 10.37 -6.93
N LYS A 51 20.96 9.75 -7.71
CA LYS A 51 21.47 10.32 -8.97
C LYS A 51 20.56 10.15 -10.17
N ARG A 52 19.73 9.09 -10.18
CA ARG A 52 18.85 8.76 -11.31
C ARG A 52 17.53 9.52 -11.18
N LYS A 53 16.98 10.01 -12.31
CA LYS A 53 15.69 10.71 -12.35
C LYS A 53 14.51 9.81 -11.94
N ASP A 54 14.61 8.51 -12.20
CA ASP A 54 13.61 7.49 -11.90
C ASP A 54 13.93 6.73 -10.61
N ALA A 55 14.78 7.27 -9.74
CA ALA A 55 15.13 6.62 -8.49
C ALA A 55 13.92 6.58 -7.55
N GLN A 56 13.67 5.42 -6.97
CA GLN A 56 12.72 5.30 -5.88
C GLN A 56 13.31 5.97 -4.62
N LEU A 57 12.68 7.06 -4.16
CA LEU A 57 13.13 7.85 -3.02
C LEU A 57 12.64 7.27 -1.70
N ALA A 58 11.43 6.78 -1.66
CA ALA A 58 10.78 6.26 -0.47
C ALA A 58 9.89 5.06 -0.80
N ARG A 59 9.52 4.33 0.24
CA ARG A 59 8.41 3.39 0.21
C ARG A 59 7.26 3.97 0.99
N GLU A 60 6.10 4.08 0.36
CA GLU A 60 4.87 4.45 1.08
C GLU A 60 4.22 3.21 1.67
N LEU A 61 3.88 3.29 2.94
CA LEU A 61 3.05 2.33 3.64
C LEU A 61 1.77 3.05 4.08
N ARG A 62 0.63 2.42 3.86
CA ARG A 62 -0.66 2.89 4.36
C ARG A 62 -1.41 1.76 5.01
N PHE A 63 -1.96 2.02 6.17
CA PHE A 63 -2.78 1.03 6.87
C PHE A 63 -3.87 1.72 7.68
N ALA A 64 -5.02 1.04 7.75
CA ALA A 64 -6.12 1.48 8.60
C ALA A 64 -5.78 1.14 10.05
N ILE A 65 -6.08 2.04 10.96
CA ILE A 65 -6.04 1.82 12.40
C ILE A 65 -7.44 1.37 12.81
N PRO A 66 -7.60 0.26 13.55
CA PRO A 66 -8.93 -0.16 14.02
C PRO A 66 -9.60 0.95 14.83
N ARG A 67 -10.80 1.32 14.44
CA ARG A 67 -11.58 2.37 15.12
C ARG A 67 -11.99 1.98 16.53
N GLU A 68 -12.05 0.69 16.80
CA GLU A 68 -12.36 0.07 18.08
C GLU A 68 -11.27 0.26 19.12
N VAL A 69 -10.03 0.56 18.69
CA VAL A 69 -8.93 0.91 19.59
C VAL A 69 -9.13 2.34 20.08
N PRO A 70 -9.11 2.59 21.41
CA PRO A 70 -9.26 3.93 21.99
C PRO A 70 -8.27 4.93 21.39
N GLN A 71 -8.72 6.15 21.12
CA GLN A 71 -7.91 7.19 20.47
C GLN A 71 -6.54 7.39 21.14
N GLY A 72 -6.51 7.38 22.47
CA GLY A 72 -5.25 7.55 23.23
C GLY A 72 -4.24 6.42 23.07
N GLU A 73 -4.67 5.24 22.61
CA GLU A 73 -3.79 4.06 22.41
C GLU A 73 -3.32 3.92 20.95
N ARG A 74 -3.98 4.59 20.00
CA ARG A 74 -3.71 4.45 18.56
C ARG A 74 -2.30 4.85 18.17
N LEU A 75 -1.76 5.91 18.80
CA LEU A 75 -0.39 6.35 18.54
C LEU A 75 0.63 5.31 19.00
N GLY A 76 0.43 4.73 20.19
CA GLY A 76 1.25 3.63 20.69
C GLY A 76 1.22 2.43 19.75
N LEU A 77 0.04 2.02 19.33
CA LEU A 77 -0.17 0.93 18.36
C LEU A 77 0.61 1.15 17.05
N VAL A 78 0.55 2.36 16.49
CA VAL A 78 1.25 2.71 15.25
C VAL A 78 2.77 2.66 15.46
N ARG A 79 3.26 3.22 16.57
CA ARG A 79 4.70 3.21 16.91
C ARG A 79 5.22 1.81 17.11
N ASP A 80 4.54 0.98 17.88
CA ASP A 80 4.93 -0.41 18.14
C ASP A 80 5.09 -1.20 16.84
N TYR A 81 4.14 -1.06 15.94
CA TYR A 81 4.21 -1.70 14.63
C TYR A 81 5.39 -1.19 13.80
N LEU A 82 5.54 0.13 13.67
CA LEU A 82 6.59 0.71 12.83
C LEU A 82 7.99 0.44 13.39
N ILE A 83 8.15 0.51 14.70
CA ILE A 83 9.43 0.21 15.35
C ILE A 83 9.77 -1.26 15.13
N LYS A 84 8.85 -2.19 15.40
CA LYS A 84 9.08 -3.62 15.25
C LYS A 84 9.41 -4.01 13.82
N SER A 85 8.62 -3.53 12.86
CA SER A 85 8.68 -4.05 11.49
C SER A 85 9.65 -3.30 10.58
N PHE A 86 9.99 -2.03 10.87
CA PHE A 86 10.78 -1.22 9.95
C PHE A 86 11.95 -0.50 10.60
N VAL A 87 11.70 0.22 11.70
CA VAL A 87 12.71 1.08 12.31
C VAL A 87 13.84 0.26 12.94
N SER A 88 13.52 -0.87 13.59
CA SER A 88 14.50 -1.81 14.12
C SER A 88 15.40 -2.44 13.05
N ARG A 89 15.01 -2.36 11.79
CA ARG A 89 15.82 -2.81 10.65
C ARG A 89 16.64 -1.70 9.98
N GLY A 90 16.66 -0.53 10.59
CA GLY A 90 17.45 0.62 10.13
C GLY A 90 16.74 1.58 9.19
N MET A 91 15.43 1.41 8.96
CA MET A 91 14.64 2.39 8.19
C MET A 91 14.26 3.59 9.06
N VAL A 92 14.28 4.77 8.47
CA VAL A 92 13.61 5.94 9.04
C VAL A 92 12.16 5.92 8.61
N ALA A 93 11.23 6.12 9.52
CA ALA A 93 9.81 6.18 9.25
C ALA A 93 9.25 7.58 9.51
N ASP A 94 8.81 8.25 8.45
CA ASP A 94 8.12 9.54 8.54
C ASP A 94 6.62 9.28 8.53
N VAL A 95 5.98 9.53 9.65
CA VAL A 95 4.59 9.16 9.94
C VAL A 95 3.69 10.38 9.87
N ALA A 96 2.54 10.23 9.21
CA ALA A 96 1.42 11.14 9.31
C ALA A 96 0.15 10.33 9.62
N TRP A 97 -0.43 10.55 10.77
CA TRP A 97 -1.67 9.90 11.16
C TRP A 97 -2.86 10.82 10.86
N HIS A 98 -3.86 10.26 10.20
CA HIS A 98 -5.06 10.96 9.78
C HIS A 98 -6.29 10.31 10.39
N ASN A 99 -7.30 11.14 10.70
CA ASN A 99 -8.64 10.68 10.99
C ASN A 99 -9.63 11.38 10.05
N THR A 100 -10.32 10.62 9.25
CA THR A 100 -11.31 11.11 8.29
C THR A 100 -12.65 10.42 8.53
N VAL A 101 -13.69 10.89 7.86
CA VAL A 101 -15.00 10.25 7.93
C VAL A 101 -15.13 9.25 6.79
N ALA A 102 -15.48 8.01 7.11
CA ALA A 102 -15.75 6.95 6.13
C ALA A 102 -17.15 7.09 5.51
N SER A 103 -17.45 6.27 4.51
CA SER A 103 -18.74 6.28 3.82
C SER A 103 -19.94 5.86 4.70
N ASP A 104 -19.67 5.24 5.84
CA ASP A 104 -20.66 4.87 6.86
C ASP A 104 -20.90 5.98 7.89
N GLY A 105 -20.29 7.15 7.71
CA GLY A 105 -20.40 8.29 8.61
C GLY A 105 -19.55 8.20 9.89
N GLN A 106 -18.80 7.10 10.07
CA GLN A 106 -17.94 6.91 11.22
C GLN A 106 -16.51 7.34 10.95
N GLU A 107 -15.70 7.42 12.00
CA GLU A 107 -14.26 7.71 11.86
C GLU A 107 -13.51 6.63 11.08
N GLN A 108 -12.50 7.06 10.33
CA GLN A 108 -11.60 6.20 9.57
C GLN A 108 -10.15 6.58 9.86
N PRO A 109 -9.64 6.24 11.04
CA PRO A 109 -8.26 6.50 11.37
C PRO A 109 -7.32 5.64 10.53
N HIS A 110 -6.26 6.26 10.01
CA HIS A 110 -5.27 5.58 9.17
C HIS A 110 -3.93 6.31 9.21
N ALA A 111 -2.87 5.56 9.00
CA ALA A 111 -1.52 6.08 8.92
C ALA A 111 -1.00 6.08 7.48
N HIS A 112 -0.31 7.15 7.14
CA HIS A 112 0.57 7.26 5.98
C HIS A 112 1.99 7.32 6.48
N VAL A 113 2.85 6.47 5.96
CA VAL A 113 4.24 6.38 6.38
C VAL A 113 5.14 6.37 5.15
N LEU A 114 6.13 7.23 5.15
CA LEU A 114 7.22 7.16 4.19
C LEU A 114 8.44 6.53 4.87
N LEU A 115 8.94 5.45 4.28
CA LEU A 115 10.11 4.72 4.75
C LEU A 115 11.30 5.01 3.84
N THR A 116 12.48 5.23 4.42
CA THR A 116 13.72 5.36 3.65
C THR A 116 14.09 4.04 2.97
N MET A 117 14.79 4.14 1.83
CA MET A 117 15.20 2.99 1.02
C MET A 117 16.67 2.59 1.25
N ARG A 118 17.36 3.30 2.16
CA ARG A 118 18.78 3.14 2.43
C ARG A 118 19.03 3.15 3.93
N PRO A 119 19.94 2.32 4.43
CA PRO A 119 20.39 2.40 5.81
C PRO A 119 21.12 3.73 6.07
N LEU A 120 21.07 4.17 7.32
CA LEU A 120 21.82 5.32 7.78
C LEU A 120 23.31 4.96 7.94
N THR A 121 24.18 5.94 7.71
CA THR A 121 25.60 5.88 8.02
C THR A 121 25.97 7.14 8.81
N GLU A 122 27.18 7.20 9.37
CA GLU A 122 27.65 8.36 10.15
C GLU A 122 27.59 9.68 9.36
N THR A 123 27.69 9.63 8.03
CA THR A 123 27.78 10.83 7.18
C THR A 123 26.66 10.96 6.15
N GLY A 124 25.62 10.11 6.19
CA GLY A 124 24.53 10.14 5.21
C GLY A 124 23.85 8.79 5.02
N PHE A 125 23.53 8.46 3.79
CA PHE A 125 22.86 7.22 3.43
C PHE A 125 23.81 6.20 2.76
N GLY A 126 23.70 4.95 3.15
CA GLY A 126 24.39 3.82 2.55
C GLY A 126 23.76 3.33 1.22
N PRO A 127 24.19 2.19 0.70
CA PRO A 127 23.61 1.56 -0.49
C PRO A 127 22.17 1.11 -0.24
N LYS A 128 21.35 1.02 -1.29
CA LYS A 128 19.98 0.48 -1.18
C LYS A 128 20.03 -0.99 -0.79
N SER A 129 19.25 -1.36 0.22
CA SER A 129 19.02 -2.76 0.58
C SER A 129 18.11 -3.43 -0.47
N ARG A 130 18.76 -4.02 -1.49
CA ARG A 130 18.04 -4.72 -2.57
C ARG A 130 18.18 -6.23 -2.47
N HIS A 131 19.37 -6.68 -2.18
CA HIS A 131 19.77 -8.08 -2.01
C HIS A 131 21.16 -8.12 -1.39
N ASP A 132 21.48 -9.24 -0.77
CA ASP A 132 22.78 -9.52 -0.24
C ASP A 132 23.47 -10.62 -1.07
N TRP A 133 24.79 -10.64 -1.05
CA TRP A 133 25.58 -11.72 -1.59
C TRP A 133 26.05 -12.59 -0.44
N VAL A 134 25.63 -13.85 -0.45
CA VAL A 134 25.98 -14.83 0.58
C VAL A 134 26.71 -16.00 -0.03
N PRO A 135 27.54 -16.73 0.74
CA PRO A 135 28.09 -18.00 0.27
C PRO A 135 26.98 -18.94 -0.19
N ASP A 136 27.21 -19.63 -1.30
CA ASP A 136 26.24 -20.56 -1.85
C ASP A 136 25.83 -21.62 -0.78
N PRO A 137 24.56 -21.71 -0.41
CA PRO A 137 24.09 -22.69 0.57
C PRO A 137 24.38 -24.16 0.16
N ALA A 138 24.54 -24.40 -1.14
CA ALA A 138 24.93 -25.72 -1.67
C ALA A 138 26.43 -26.01 -1.52
N GLY A 139 27.22 -25.08 -0.94
CA GLY A 139 28.64 -25.24 -0.70
C GLY A 139 29.49 -25.24 -1.96
N ARG A 140 28.99 -24.73 -3.09
CA ARG A 140 29.76 -24.64 -4.35
C ARG A 140 30.91 -23.66 -4.23
N THR A 141 32.03 -24.00 -4.82
CA THR A 141 33.21 -23.15 -4.83
C THR A 141 33.69 -22.89 -6.27
N TYR A 142 34.42 -21.80 -6.44
CA TYR A 142 35.18 -21.54 -7.69
C TYR A 142 36.37 -22.51 -7.80
N ALA A 143 36.97 -22.58 -8.99
CA ALA A 143 38.12 -23.43 -9.24
C ALA A 143 39.34 -23.13 -8.34
N ASP A 144 39.43 -21.95 -7.78
CA ASP A 144 40.43 -21.50 -6.82
C ASP A 144 40.10 -21.81 -5.35
N GLY A 145 38.99 -22.55 -5.08
CA GLY A 145 38.56 -22.95 -3.76
C GLY A 145 37.77 -21.87 -2.98
N ARG A 146 37.60 -20.67 -3.51
CA ARG A 146 36.78 -19.63 -2.86
C ARG A 146 35.30 -19.99 -2.97
N PRO A 147 34.48 -19.72 -1.93
CA PRO A 147 33.04 -19.92 -1.99
C PRO A 147 32.39 -19.15 -3.15
N MET A 148 31.56 -19.83 -3.93
CA MET A 148 30.64 -19.12 -4.84
C MET A 148 29.71 -18.24 -4.06
N MET A 149 29.51 -17.01 -4.54
CA MET A 149 28.53 -16.10 -3.93
C MET A 149 27.24 -16.13 -4.75
N VAL A 150 26.13 -16.26 -4.05
CA VAL A 150 24.78 -16.22 -4.64
C VAL A 150 23.97 -15.09 -4.05
N VAL A 151 23.03 -14.58 -4.83
CA VAL A 151 22.13 -13.52 -4.34
C VAL A 151 21.16 -14.11 -3.32
N SER A 152 21.12 -13.52 -2.13
CA SER A 152 20.07 -13.75 -1.13
C SER A 152 19.18 -12.52 -1.03
N ASN A 153 17.87 -12.78 -0.88
CA ASN A 153 16.88 -11.72 -0.61
C ASN A 153 16.33 -11.81 0.82
N GLU A 154 16.84 -12.72 1.65
CA GLU A 154 16.27 -12.97 2.97
C GLU A 154 16.33 -11.75 3.87
N ASP A 155 17.42 -11.01 3.85
CA ASP A 155 17.61 -9.78 4.64
C ASP A 155 17.30 -8.49 3.86
N SER A 156 16.94 -8.62 2.59
CA SER A 156 16.58 -7.47 1.76
C SER A 156 15.27 -6.84 2.23
N TRP A 157 15.25 -5.52 2.26
CA TRP A 157 14.03 -4.75 2.51
C TRP A 157 12.96 -4.91 1.40
N ASN A 158 13.32 -5.53 0.27
CA ASN A 158 12.43 -5.86 -0.85
C ASN A 158 12.04 -7.35 -0.88
N CYS A 159 12.43 -8.14 0.09
CA CYS A 159 12.10 -9.55 0.15
C CYS A 159 10.58 -9.77 0.32
N PRO A 160 9.93 -10.59 -0.53
CA PRO A 160 8.51 -10.92 -0.37
C PRO A 160 8.18 -11.55 0.98
N VAL A 161 9.09 -12.39 1.51
CA VAL A 161 8.93 -13.02 2.84
C VAL A 161 8.93 -11.95 3.94
N TYR A 162 9.80 -10.96 3.83
CA TYR A 162 9.80 -9.83 4.76
C TYR A 162 8.49 -9.03 4.69
N PHE A 163 7.97 -8.82 3.49
CA PHE A 163 6.68 -8.13 3.32
C PHE A 163 5.53 -8.89 4.01
N GLU A 164 5.46 -10.21 3.86
CA GLU A 164 4.47 -11.04 4.55
C GLU A 164 4.64 -11.00 6.08
N ARG A 165 5.88 -10.99 6.56
CA ARG A 165 6.17 -10.81 7.99
C ARG A 165 5.67 -9.46 8.51
N CYS A 166 5.85 -8.38 7.76
CA CYS A 166 5.29 -7.07 8.14
C CYS A 166 3.76 -7.09 8.23
N ARG A 167 3.08 -7.82 7.35
CA ARG A 167 1.62 -7.99 7.42
C ARG A 167 1.19 -8.81 8.62
N GLU A 168 1.94 -9.85 8.96
CA GLU A 168 1.72 -10.66 10.14
C GLU A 168 1.96 -9.89 11.45
N ASP A 169 3.01 -9.07 11.49
CA ASP A 169 3.27 -8.17 12.60
C ASP A 169 2.11 -7.21 12.83
N TRP A 170 1.58 -6.61 11.76
CA TRP A 170 0.41 -5.74 11.87
C TRP A 170 -0.82 -6.48 12.39
N GLU A 171 -1.13 -7.64 11.85
CA GLU A 171 -2.22 -8.49 12.32
C GLU A 171 -2.09 -8.81 13.82
N THR A 172 -0.91 -9.23 14.25
CA THR A 172 -0.63 -9.61 15.63
C THR A 172 -0.76 -8.42 16.58
N ILE A 173 -0.13 -7.30 16.26
CA ILE A 173 -0.10 -6.10 17.12
C ILE A 173 -1.49 -5.46 17.19
N ALA A 174 -2.19 -5.35 16.06
CA ALA A 174 -3.52 -4.77 16.01
C ALA A 174 -4.56 -5.66 16.71
N ASN A 175 -4.48 -6.99 16.56
CA ASN A 175 -5.39 -7.91 17.27
C ASN A 175 -5.15 -7.90 18.77
N ALA A 176 -3.92 -7.79 19.24
CA ALA A 176 -3.63 -7.60 20.66
C ALA A 176 -4.20 -6.27 21.22
N ALA A 177 -4.16 -5.19 20.43
CA ALA A 177 -4.78 -3.93 20.82
C ALA A 177 -6.30 -4.01 20.85
N LEU A 178 -6.93 -4.67 19.87
CA LEU A 178 -8.37 -4.92 19.83
C LEU A 178 -8.83 -5.78 21.04
N GLU A 179 -8.04 -6.76 21.42
CA GLU A 179 -8.33 -7.57 22.60
C GLU A 179 -8.27 -6.76 23.89
N ARG A 180 -7.23 -5.94 24.07
CA ARG A 180 -7.14 -5.00 25.22
C ARG A 180 -8.29 -4.03 25.27
N ALA A 181 -8.79 -3.60 24.10
CA ALA A 181 -9.98 -2.73 23.99
C ALA A 181 -11.30 -3.46 24.23
N GLY A 182 -11.29 -4.78 24.51
CA GLY A 182 -12.50 -5.59 24.69
C GLY A 182 -13.32 -5.80 23.42
N SER A 183 -12.74 -5.53 22.24
CA SER A 183 -13.43 -5.70 20.97
C SER A 183 -13.39 -7.14 20.47
N ALA A 184 -14.51 -7.60 19.90
CA ALA A 184 -14.58 -8.88 19.20
C ALA A 184 -14.03 -8.81 17.74
N ALA A 185 -13.79 -7.61 17.22
CA ALA A 185 -13.23 -7.42 15.89
C ALA A 185 -11.82 -8.02 15.79
N ARG A 186 -11.49 -8.59 14.63
CA ARG A 186 -10.13 -9.12 14.36
C ARG A 186 -9.73 -8.79 12.93
N ILE A 187 -8.46 -8.47 12.76
CA ILE A 187 -7.80 -8.33 11.46
C ILE A 187 -7.31 -9.71 11.04
N ASP A 188 -7.49 -10.04 9.78
CA ASP A 188 -6.96 -11.25 9.14
C ASP A 188 -6.28 -10.84 7.83
N ARG A 189 -4.96 -11.04 7.74
CA ARG A 189 -4.11 -10.64 6.59
C ARG A 189 -4.31 -11.49 5.35
N ARG A 190 -4.91 -12.67 5.51
CA ARG A 190 -5.14 -13.59 4.41
C ARG A 190 -6.13 -13.01 3.42
N SER A 191 -5.96 -13.35 2.15
CA SER A 191 -6.92 -12.97 1.12
C SER A 191 -8.32 -13.56 1.41
N LEU A 192 -9.36 -12.98 0.82
CA LEU A 192 -10.72 -13.50 0.98
C LEU A 192 -10.82 -14.96 0.52
N LEU A 193 -10.10 -15.32 -0.53
CA LEU A 193 -10.05 -16.69 -1.06
C LEU A 193 -9.39 -17.66 -0.07
N GLU A 194 -8.25 -17.31 0.52
CA GLU A 194 -7.57 -18.12 1.54
C GLU A 194 -8.41 -18.30 2.81
N ARG A 195 -9.29 -17.34 3.08
CA ARG A 195 -10.27 -17.42 4.17
C ARG A 195 -11.51 -18.25 3.82
N GLY A 196 -11.58 -18.82 2.61
CA GLY A 196 -12.74 -19.55 2.12
C GLY A 196 -13.96 -18.67 1.84
N LEU A 197 -13.76 -17.36 1.66
CA LEU A 197 -14.84 -16.41 1.40
C LEU A 197 -14.96 -16.15 -0.10
N SER A 198 -16.09 -16.48 -0.68
CA SER A 198 -16.38 -16.34 -2.11
C SER A 198 -16.80 -14.92 -2.53
N ARG A 199 -16.55 -13.91 -1.72
CA ARG A 199 -16.88 -12.53 -2.07
C ARG A 199 -15.75 -11.85 -2.82
N LEU A 200 -16.10 -11.01 -3.80
CA LEU A 200 -15.13 -10.21 -4.52
C LEU A 200 -14.55 -9.08 -3.65
N PRO A 201 -13.24 -8.80 -3.77
CA PRO A 201 -12.64 -7.63 -3.15
C PRO A 201 -13.23 -6.36 -3.76
N GLU A 202 -13.28 -5.28 -2.97
CA GLU A 202 -13.67 -3.97 -3.50
C GLU A 202 -12.61 -3.47 -4.49
N PRO A 203 -13.02 -3.04 -5.70
CA PRO A 203 -12.08 -2.48 -6.65
C PRO A 203 -11.45 -1.20 -6.09
N ALA A 204 -10.14 -1.06 -6.28
CA ALA A 204 -9.41 0.13 -5.87
C ALA A 204 -9.75 1.31 -6.79
N LEU A 205 -10.53 2.26 -6.30
CA LEU A 205 -10.90 3.48 -7.05
C LEU A 205 -9.80 4.55 -7.07
N ARG A 206 -8.77 4.37 -6.28
CA ARG A 206 -7.87 5.42 -5.80
C ARG A 206 -7.07 6.15 -6.87
N MET A 207 -6.57 5.45 -7.87
CA MET A 207 -5.74 6.08 -8.92
C MET A 207 -6.57 6.92 -9.88
N ALA A 208 -7.84 6.56 -10.07
CA ALA A 208 -8.74 7.25 -10.98
C ALA A 208 -9.13 8.67 -10.53
N TRP A 209 -9.11 8.95 -9.22
CA TRP A 209 -9.46 10.28 -8.68
C TRP A 209 -8.41 11.36 -8.95
N HIS A 210 -7.18 10.99 -9.20
CA HIS A 210 -6.08 11.93 -9.43
C HIS A 210 -5.81 12.22 -10.91
N MET A 211 -6.43 11.49 -11.83
CA MET A 211 -6.17 11.61 -13.27
C MET A 211 -7.42 12.05 -14.03
N LYS A 212 -7.53 13.35 -14.26
CA LYS A 212 -8.65 13.96 -15.03
C LYS A 212 -8.86 13.31 -16.41
N GLU A 213 -7.78 12.81 -17.00
CA GLU A 213 -7.77 12.17 -18.33
C GLU A 213 -8.43 10.77 -18.33
N LEU A 214 -8.63 10.18 -17.16
CA LEU A 214 -9.24 8.87 -17.00
C LEU A 214 -10.71 8.91 -16.54
N TYR A 215 -11.42 10.00 -16.79
CA TYR A 215 -12.81 10.15 -16.37
C TYR A 215 -13.72 8.98 -16.81
N GLY A 216 -13.51 8.44 -18.01
CA GLY A 216 -14.22 7.27 -18.50
C GLY A 216 -13.95 6.01 -17.67
N VAL A 217 -12.67 5.77 -17.37
CA VAL A 217 -12.23 4.64 -16.52
C VAL A 217 -12.72 4.81 -15.09
N MET A 218 -12.78 6.05 -14.58
CA MET A 218 -13.37 6.34 -13.27
C MET A 218 -14.84 5.97 -13.22
N LYS A 219 -15.61 6.36 -14.22
CA LYS A 219 -17.04 6.07 -14.32
C LYS A 219 -17.30 4.57 -14.37
N GLU A 220 -16.50 3.82 -15.13
CA GLU A 220 -16.57 2.37 -15.21
C GLU A 220 -16.23 1.72 -13.86
N ARG A 221 -15.10 2.10 -13.24
CA ARG A 221 -14.70 1.57 -11.92
C ARG A 221 -15.66 1.94 -10.81
N PHE A 222 -16.25 3.13 -10.86
CA PHE A 222 -17.30 3.52 -9.91
C PHE A 222 -18.55 2.67 -10.09
N GLY A 223 -18.93 2.37 -11.34
CA GLY A 223 -19.98 1.43 -11.65
C GLY A 223 -19.71 0.03 -11.07
N HIS A 224 -18.51 -0.50 -11.28
CA HIS A 224 -18.08 -1.78 -10.71
C HIS A 224 -18.08 -1.77 -9.18
N PHE A 225 -17.67 -0.67 -8.55
CA PHE A 225 -17.71 -0.52 -7.11
C PHE A 225 -19.14 -0.52 -6.53
N GLN A 226 -20.06 0.21 -7.15
CA GLN A 226 -21.47 0.20 -6.76
C GLN A 226 -22.10 -1.17 -6.93
N MET A 227 -21.77 -1.86 -8.02
CA MET A 227 -22.22 -3.22 -8.25
C MET A 227 -21.65 -4.22 -7.25
N ALA A 228 -20.37 -4.12 -6.91
CA ALA A 228 -19.74 -4.96 -5.89
C ALA A 228 -20.36 -4.76 -4.50
N ARG A 229 -20.76 -3.54 -4.15
CA ARG A 229 -21.50 -3.26 -2.90
C ARG A 229 -22.89 -3.86 -2.92
N HIS A 230 -23.61 -3.70 -4.02
CA HIS A 230 -24.95 -4.28 -4.21
C HIS A 230 -24.88 -5.82 -4.15
N TYR A 231 -23.91 -6.41 -4.82
CA TYR A 231 -23.63 -7.84 -4.77
C TYR A 231 -23.48 -8.35 -3.33
N ARG A 232 -22.68 -7.68 -2.50
CA ARG A 232 -22.47 -8.11 -1.11
C ARG A 232 -23.75 -8.06 -0.28
N ALA A 233 -24.55 -7.03 -0.47
CA ALA A 233 -25.83 -6.90 0.23
C ALA A 233 -26.76 -8.05 -0.12
N VAL A 234 -26.84 -8.42 -1.41
CA VAL A 234 -27.67 -9.53 -1.90
C VAL A 234 -27.11 -10.87 -1.44
N GLU A 235 -25.79 -11.07 -1.50
CA GLU A 235 -25.13 -12.30 -1.02
C GLU A 235 -25.35 -12.49 0.48
N GLN A 236 -25.22 -11.42 1.26
CA GLN A 236 -25.45 -11.48 2.70
C GLN A 236 -26.92 -11.79 3.02
N ALA A 237 -27.86 -11.13 2.36
CA ALA A 237 -29.29 -11.41 2.52
C ALA A 237 -29.63 -12.86 2.14
N ALA A 238 -29.05 -13.40 1.07
CA ALA A 238 -29.21 -14.79 0.70
C ALA A 238 -28.66 -15.75 1.76
N LYS A 239 -27.46 -15.49 2.28
CA LYS A 239 -26.84 -16.29 3.36
C LYS A 239 -27.70 -16.27 4.63
N ASP A 240 -28.23 -15.10 5.01
CA ASP A 240 -29.05 -14.97 6.18
C ASP A 240 -30.39 -15.69 6.03
N ALA A 241 -31.01 -15.62 4.85
CA ALA A 241 -32.22 -16.38 4.52
C ALA A 241 -31.99 -17.91 4.56
N PHE A 242 -30.85 -18.38 4.03
CA PHE A 242 -30.48 -19.80 4.10
C PHE A 242 -30.20 -20.27 5.53
N ARG A 243 -29.52 -19.46 6.35
CA ARG A 243 -29.30 -19.75 7.77
C ARG A 243 -30.60 -19.82 8.55
N ALA A 244 -31.51 -18.88 8.31
CA ALA A 244 -32.83 -18.88 8.91
C ALA A 244 -33.66 -20.11 8.53
N ALA A 245 -33.45 -20.65 7.31
CA ALA A 245 -34.10 -21.88 6.84
C ALA A 245 -33.39 -23.18 7.30
N GLY A 246 -32.27 -23.07 8.06
CA GLY A 246 -31.50 -24.23 8.54
C GLY A 246 -30.69 -24.96 7.45
N ASN A 247 -30.52 -24.37 6.28
CA ASN A 247 -29.83 -24.96 5.15
C ASN A 247 -28.50 -24.26 4.87
N THR A 248 -27.47 -25.01 4.54
CA THR A 248 -26.22 -24.48 3.97
C THR A 248 -26.38 -24.25 2.49
N PRO A 249 -26.01 -23.07 1.94
CA PRO A 249 -26.15 -22.80 0.50
C PRO A 249 -25.35 -23.82 -0.31
N PRO A 250 -25.95 -24.50 -1.31
CA PRO A 250 -25.19 -25.38 -2.20
C PRO A 250 -24.18 -24.57 -3.04
N PRO A 251 -23.02 -25.16 -3.41
CA PRO A 251 -21.98 -24.48 -4.20
C PRO A 251 -22.49 -23.83 -5.49
N GLN A 252 -23.52 -24.39 -6.10
CA GLN A 252 -24.16 -23.87 -7.31
C GLN A 252 -24.88 -22.52 -7.15
N VAL A 253 -25.08 -22.05 -5.93
CA VAL A 253 -25.67 -20.71 -5.68
C VAL A 253 -24.72 -19.61 -6.13
N ALA A 254 -23.41 -19.80 -5.93
CA ALA A 254 -22.40 -18.86 -6.41
C ALA A 254 -22.44 -18.77 -7.95
N GLU A 255 -22.49 -19.90 -8.66
CA GLU A 255 -22.56 -19.92 -10.12
C GLU A 255 -23.85 -19.29 -10.66
N ARG A 256 -24.99 -19.57 -10.06
CA ARG A 256 -26.27 -18.94 -10.40
C ARG A 256 -26.25 -17.44 -10.15
N PHE A 257 -25.57 -17.02 -9.13
CA PHE A 257 -25.43 -15.61 -8.81
C PHE A 257 -24.50 -14.91 -9.81
N TYR A 258 -23.36 -15.50 -10.18
CA TYR A 258 -22.50 -14.97 -11.23
C TYR A 258 -23.27 -14.82 -12.55
N ALA A 259 -24.04 -15.82 -12.93
CA ALA A 259 -24.88 -15.77 -14.13
C ALA A 259 -26.00 -14.70 -14.04
N TRP A 260 -26.53 -14.44 -12.85
CA TRP A 260 -27.49 -13.35 -12.64
C TRP A 260 -26.78 -11.99 -12.70
N PHE A 261 -25.62 -11.87 -12.10
CA PHE A 261 -24.78 -10.67 -12.07
C PHE A 261 -24.34 -10.26 -13.48
N GLU A 262 -23.86 -11.18 -14.28
CA GLU A 262 -23.54 -10.96 -15.70
C GLU A 262 -24.77 -10.45 -16.49
N ARG A 263 -25.94 -11.00 -16.24
CA ARG A 263 -27.19 -10.52 -16.85
C ARG A 263 -27.56 -9.10 -16.39
N GLN A 264 -27.25 -8.70 -15.15
CA GLN A 264 -27.50 -7.35 -14.68
C GLN A 264 -26.51 -6.35 -15.31
N ILE A 265 -25.25 -6.72 -15.45
CA ILE A 265 -24.26 -5.92 -16.18
C ILE A 265 -24.71 -5.69 -17.61
N ALA A 266 -25.09 -6.75 -18.32
CA ALA A 266 -25.58 -6.66 -19.70
C ALA A 266 -26.84 -5.78 -19.86
N ARG A 267 -27.68 -5.68 -18.83
CA ARG A 267 -28.86 -4.78 -18.82
C ARG A 267 -28.50 -3.32 -18.57
N LEU A 268 -27.42 -3.06 -17.81
CA LEU A 268 -26.97 -1.70 -17.50
C LEU A 268 -26.13 -1.08 -18.62
N ASP A 269 -25.53 -1.91 -19.47
CA ASP A 269 -24.77 -1.48 -20.66
C ASP A 269 -25.16 -2.36 -21.88
N PRO A 270 -26.36 -2.14 -22.46
CA PRO A 270 -26.89 -2.97 -23.53
C PRO A 270 -26.19 -2.77 -24.88
N THR A 271 -25.26 -1.85 -24.99
CA THR A 271 -24.51 -1.57 -26.22
C THR A 271 -23.03 -1.93 -26.05
N PRO A 272 -22.48 -2.87 -26.85
CA PRO A 272 -21.03 -2.97 -27.00
C PRO A 272 -20.57 -1.66 -27.61
N ARG A 273 -19.95 -0.79 -26.80
CA ARG A 273 -19.30 0.40 -27.32
C ARG A 273 -18.20 -0.05 -28.25
N ALA A 274 -18.35 0.32 -29.53
CA ALA A 274 -17.23 0.27 -30.46
C ALA A 274 -16.03 0.96 -29.80
N PRO A 275 -14.82 0.42 -29.89
CA PRO A 275 -13.64 1.10 -29.38
C PRO A 275 -13.62 2.50 -29.99
N PRO A 276 -13.26 3.54 -29.22
CA PRO A 276 -13.18 4.88 -29.73
C PRO A 276 -12.30 4.85 -30.98
N GLU A 277 -12.81 5.36 -32.10
CA GLU A 277 -12.02 5.59 -33.30
C GLU A 277 -10.78 6.36 -32.86
N ARG A 278 -9.61 5.77 -33.08
CA ARG A 278 -8.35 6.47 -32.89
C ARG A 278 -8.37 7.67 -33.81
N ASP A 279 -8.43 8.86 -33.24
CA ASP A 279 -8.27 10.13 -33.96
C ASP A 279 -6.90 10.08 -34.67
N GLN A 280 -6.92 9.83 -35.98
CA GLN A 280 -5.73 9.72 -36.82
C GLN A 280 -5.02 11.06 -37.01
N ARG A 281 -5.39 12.12 -36.27
CA ARG A 281 -4.85 13.48 -36.42
C ARG A 281 -3.54 13.76 -35.67
N HIS A 282 -2.91 12.75 -35.06
CA HIS A 282 -1.56 12.88 -34.51
C HIS A 282 -0.63 11.81 -35.09
N SER A 283 -0.37 11.92 -36.38
CA SER A 283 0.88 11.36 -36.91
C SER A 283 2.03 12.27 -36.50
N PRO A 284 3.06 11.78 -35.85
CA PRO A 284 4.26 12.59 -35.65
C PRO A 284 4.88 12.89 -37.01
N ASN A 285 5.16 14.16 -37.28
CA ASN A 285 5.90 14.61 -38.43
C ASN A 285 7.19 13.79 -38.60
N PRO A 286 7.52 13.35 -39.81
CA PRO A 286 8.80 12.73 -40.06
C PRO A 286 9.94 13.72 -39.75
N THR A 287 10.88 13.27 -38.95
CA THR A 287 12.17 13.94 -38.72
C THR A 287 12.84 14.19 -40.04
N PRO A 288 13.36 15.40 -40.34
CA PRO A 288 14.17 15.61 -41.52
C PRO A 288 15.50 14.84 -41.38
N ASP A 289 15.82 14.07 -42.42
CA ASP A 289 17.13 13.49 -42.62
C ASP A 289 18.19 14.58 -42.54
N MET A 290 19.09 14.50 -41.59
CA MET A 290 20.34 15.23 -41.60
C MET A 290 21.40 14.31 -42.19
N GLU A 291 21.54 14.34 -43.53
CA GLU A 291 22.80 14.04 -44.18
C GLU A 291 23.78 15.18 -43.93
N ARG A 292 24.88 14.88 -43.24
CA ARG A 292 26.31 15.19 -43.46
C ARG A 292 27.07 15.17 -42.14
#